data_706262013901b907854c099c98bf0174
#
_entry.id   706262013901b907854c099c98bf0174
#
_cell.length_a   1.000
_cell.length_b   1.000
_cell.length_c   1.000
_cell.angle_alpha   90.00
_cell.angle_beta   90.00
_cell.angle_gamma   90.00
#
_symmetry.space_group_name_H-M   'P 1'
#
loop_
_entity.id
_entity.type
_entity.pdbx_description
1 polymer ?
#
loop_
_entity_poly.entity_id
_entity_poly.type
_entity_poly.pdbx_seq_one_letter_code
_entity_poly.pdbx_strand_id
1 'polypeptide(L)'
;DNRKHQVHVVVFFIFLVANIGGGLTPLGDPPLFLGFLKGVDFMWTVEHMALPVFISSVILLVVFYALDSHYWRKETERKRIDPTPDSKISISGKLNFVWLLGIIAAVLMSGIWKSGVEFDILGTPVTLQNIVRDVLFIIIGILSLKTTAQEIRKANDFDWGPILEVGKLFLGIFITIAP
;
A
#
# COMPACT_ATOMS: atom_id res chain seq x y z
N ASP A 1 -23.37 1.53 -0.19
CA ASP A 1 -23.98 1.51 1.14
C ASP A 1 -24.88 2.75 1.30
N ASN A 2 -26.13 2.53 1.70
CA ASN A 2 -27.14 3.60 1.82
C ASN A 2 -27.26 4.15 3.25
N ARG A 3 -26.32 3.83 4.12
CA ARG A 3 -26.29 4.36 5.49
C ARG A 3 -25.99 5.86 5.50
N LYS A 4 -26.65 6.59 6.38
CA LYS A 4 -26.39 8.02 6.57
C LYS A 4 -25.04 8.29 7.23
N HIS A 5 -24.62 7.39 8.12
CA HIS A 5 -23.39 7.54 8.91
C HIS A 5 -22.32 6.53 8.45
N GLN A 6 -21.45 6.96 7.53
CA GLN A 6 -20.41 6.11 6.93
C GLN A 6 -18.98 6.62 7.19
N VAL A 7 -18.83 7.86 7.65
CA VAL A 7 -17.51 8.50 7.81
C VAL A 7 -16.57 7.67 8.68
N HIS A 8 -17.09 7.07 9.77
CA HIS A 8 -16.28 6.23 10.65
C HIS A 8 -15.74 4.99 9.92
N VAL A 9 -16.46 4.41 8.96
CA VAL A 9 -15.99 3.25 8.18
C VAL A 9 -14.74 3.60 7.39
N VAL A 10 -14.76 4.76 6.70
CA VAL A 10 -13.60 5.24 5.92
C VAL A 10 -12.43 5.57 6.83
N VAL A 11 -12.68 6.25 7.96
CA VAL A 11 -11.64 6.62 8.92
C VAL A 11 -10.95 5.38 9.50
N PHE A 12 -11.72 4.38 9.94
CA PHE A 12 -11.14 3.14 10.47
C PHE A 12 -10.46 2.29 9.40
N PHE A 13 -10.95 2.31 8.16
CA PHE A 13 -10.26 1.68 7.04
C PHE A 13 -8.86 2.29 6.85
N ILE A 14 -8.75 3.62 6.86
CA ILE A 14 -7.45 4.30 6.76
C ILE A 14 -6.54 3.92 7.92
N PHE A 15 -7.04 3.95 9.16
CA PHE A 15 -6.23 3.59 10.32
C PHE A 15 -5.75 2.15 10.31
N LEU A 16 -6.64 1.20 10.00
CA LEU A 16 -6.31 -0.23 10.05
C LEU A 16 -5.49 -0.68 8.85
N VAL A 17 -5.90 -0.32 7.63
CA VAL A 17 -5.30 -0.84 6.42
C VAL A 17 -4.12 0.01 5.97
N ALA A 18 -4.31 1.33 5.85
CA ALA A 18 -3.26 2.19 5.32
C ALA A 18 -2.14 2.44 6.36
N ASN A 19 -2.48 2.71 7.62
CA ASN A 19 -1.47 3.08 8.62
C ASN A 19 -0.93 1.87 9.37
N ILE A 20 -1.77 1.16 10.14
CA ILE A 20 -1.31 0.05 10.99
C ILE A 20 -0.85 -1.13 10.13
N GLY A 21 -1.62 -1.50 9.10
CA GLY A 21 -1.25 -2.58 8.18
C GLY A 21 0.01 -2.26 7.39
N GLY A 22 0.23 -1.00 7.03
CA GLY A 22 1.45 -0.53 6.38
C GLY A 22 2.73 -0.79 7.17
N GLY A 23 2.65 -0.80 8.51
CA GLY A 23 3.79 -1.05 9.39
C GLY A 23 4.31 -2.49 9.38
N LEU A 24 3.62 -3.44 8.73
CA LEU A 24 4.05 -4.85 8.71
C LEU A 24 5.18 -5.15 7.72
N THR A 25 5.27 -4.38 6.64
CA THR A 25 6.29 -4.64 5.62
C THR A 25 6.91 -3.35 5.12
N PRO A 26 8.17 -3.38 4.64
CA PRO A 26 8.80 -2.22 4.03
C PRO A 26 8.05 -1.64 2.83
N LEU A 27 7.15 -2.39 2.20
CA LEU A 27 6.35 -1.91 1.07
C LEU A 27 5.14 -1.08 1.48
N GLY A 28 4.71 -1.17 2.74
CA GLY A 28 3.52 -0.52 3.23
C GLY A 28 3.73 0.93 3.69
N ASP A 29 4.96 1.31 4.00
CA ASP A 29 5.27 2.63 4.55
C ASP A 29 6.61 3.15 4.00
N PRO A 30 6.67 4.38 3.44
CA PRO A 30 7.88 4.96 2.86
C PRO A 30 9.11 4.97 3.78
N PRO A 31 9.05 5.35 5.07
CA PRO A 31 10.18 5.27 5.97
C PRO A 31 10.74 3.85 6.14
N LEU A 32 9.87 2.83 6.20
CA LEU A 32 10.29 1.44 6.32
C LEU A 32 10.97 0.96 5.03
N PHE A 33 10.48 1.41 3.88
CA PHE A 33 11.12 1.13 2.60
C PHE A 33 12.53 1.73 2.52
N LEU A 34 12.72 2.96 3.00
CA LEU A 34 14.05 3.57 3.10
C LEU A 34 14.98 2.77 4.02
N GLY A 35 14.47 2.28 5.15
CA GLY A 35 15.22 1.38 6.04
C GLY A 35 15.68 0.11 5.33
N PHE A 36 14.78 -0.52 4.56
CA PHE A 36 15.09 -1.67 3.72
C PHE A 36 16.21 -1.37 2.70
N LEU A 37 16.13 -0.23 2.01
CA LEU A 37 17.16 0.21 1.06
C LEU A 37 18.52 0.44 1.74
N LYS A 38 18.53 0.78 3.02
CA LYS A 38 19.75 0.94 3.85
C LYS A 38 20.25 -0.37 4.47
N GLY A 39 19.65 -1.50 4.10
CA GLY A 39 20.12 -2.83 4.49
C GLY A 39 19.40 -3.47 5.69
N VAL A 40 18.30 -2.89 6.16
CA VAL A 40 17.42 -3.57 7.13
C VAL A 40 16.75 -4.75 6.45
N ASP A 41 16.73 -5.90 7.09
CA ASP A 41 16.10 -7.10 6.55
C ASP A 41 14.58 -6.88 6.29
N PHE A 42 14.08 -7.45 5.19
CA PHE A 42 12.67 -7.31 4.82
C PHE A 42 11.71 -7.86 5.88
N MET A 43 12.07 -8.97 6.50
CA MET A 43 11.24 -9.63 7.51
C MET A 43 11.38 -9.01 8.90
N TRP A 44 12.36 -8.13 9.10
CA TRP A 44 12.59 -7.49 10.39
C TRP A 44 11.33 -6.77 10.91
N THR A 45 10.62 -6.07 10.03
CA THR A 45 9.38 -5.37 10.40
C THR A 45 8.29 -6.35 10.81
N VAL A 46 8.13 -7.45 10.12
CA VAL A 46 7.16 -8.50 10.47
C VAL A 46 7.48 -9.07 11.85
N GLU A 47 8.72 -9.44 12.09
CA GLU A 47 9.15 -10.08 13.35
C GLU A 47 8.97 -9.16 14.56
N HIS A 48 9.28 -7.87 14.41
CA HIS A 48 9.25 -6.92 15.52
C HIS A 48 7.93 -6.15 15.65
N MET A 49 7.21 -5.95 14.54
CA MET A 49 5.98 -5.15 14.51
C MET A 49 4.69 -5.98 14.51
N ALA A 50 4.75 -7.30 14.26
CA ALA A 50 3.54 -8.13 14.20
C ALA A 50 2.69 -8.04 15.46
N LEU A 51 3.30 -8.13 16.64
CA LEU A 51 2.58 -8.08 17.92
C LEU A 51 1.98 -6.69 18.18
N PRO A 52 2.73 -5.56 18.10
CA PRO A 52 2.17 -4.22 18.21
C PRO A 52 1.03 -3.97 17.20
N VAL A 53 1.21 -4.35 15.93
CA VAL A 53 0.21 -4.22 14.88
C VAL A 53 -1.05 -5.03 15.22
N PHE A 54 -0.90 -6.26 15.67
CA PHE A 54 -2.03 -7.11 16.09
C PHE A 54 -2.81 -6.48 17.24
N ILE A 55 -2.13 -6.07 18.32
CA ILE A 55 -2.77 -5.44 19.50
C ILE A 55 -3.50 -4.17 19.09
N SER A 56 -2.85 -3.29 18.33
CA SER A 56 -3.45 -2.03 17.89
C SER A 56 -4.66 -2.28 16.98
N SER A 57 -4.57 -3.27 16.09
CA SER A 57 -5.69 -3.66 15.21
C SER A 57 -6.89 -4.18 16.01
N VAL A 58 -6.65 -5.02 17.02
CA VAL A 58 -7.73 -5.53 17.89
C VAL A 58 -8.41 -4.39 18.64
N ILE A 59 -7.64 -3.48 19.23
CA ILE A 59 -8.18 -2.31 19.94
C ILE A 59 -9.05 -1.48 18.99
N LEU A 60 -8.54 -1.14 17.81
CA LEU A 60 -9.29 -0.33 16.85
C LEU A 60 -10.54 -1.06 16.32
N LEU A 61 -10.46 -2.36 16.11
CA LEU A 61 -11.62 -3.15 15.68
C LEU A 61 -12.72 -3.19 16.75
N VAL A 62 -12.35 -3.28 18.03
CA VAL A 62 -13.32 -3.21 19.14
C VAL A 62 -13.98 -1.83 19.19
N VAL A 63 -13.20 -0.76 19.06
CA VAL A 63 -13.73 0.62 19.01
C VAL A 63 -14.62 0.81 17.79
N PHE A 64 -14.18 0.34 16.63
CA PHE A 64 -14.97 0.36 15.39
C PHE A 64 -16.30 -0.36 15.56
N TYR A 65 -16.28 -1.58 16.08
CA TYR A 65 -17.50 -2.36 16.30
C TYR A 65 -18.47 -1.65 17.23
N ALA A 66 -18.00 -1.05 18.32
CA ALA A 66 -18.82 -0.30 19.24
C ALA A 66 -19.46 0.93 18.56
N LEU A 67 -18.69 1.70 17.80
CA LEU A 67 -19.16 2.87 17.06
C LEU A 67 -20.14 2.47 15.94
N ASP A 68 -19.76 1.47 15.12
CA ASP A 68 -20.61 1.03 14.01
C ASP A 68 -21.95 0.47 14.52
N SER A 69 -21.91 -0.33 15.59
CA SER A 69 -23.14 -0.84 16.25
C SER A 69 -24.01 0.29 16.78
N HIS A 70 -23.41 1.35 17.34
CA HIS A 70 -24.14 2.51 17.81
C HIS A 70 -24.83 3.27 16.64
N TYR A 71 -24.10 3.55 15.58
CA TYR A 71 -24.67 4.22 14.40
C TYR A 71 -25.66 3.34 13.64
N TRP A 72 -25.41 2.03 13.56
CA TRP A 72 -26.34 1.07 12.97
C TRP A 72 -27.70 1.08 13.64
N ARG A 73 -27.75 1.18 14.98
CA ARG A 73 -29.03 1.27 15.73
C ARG A 73 -29.80 2.54 15.46
N LYS A 74 -29.12 3.61 15.02
CA LYS A 74 -29.75 4.90 14.67
C LYS A 74 -30.29 4.93 13.25
N GLU A 75 -29.92 3.98 12.39
CA GLU A 75 -30.43 3.92 11.03
C GLU A 75 -31.90 3.47 11.03
N THR A 76 -32.71 4.13 10.18
CA THR A 76 -34.09 3.72 9.95
C THR A 76 -34.13 2.40 9.16
N GLU A 77 -35.16 1.56 9.37
CA GLU A 77 -35.28 0.26 8.71
C GLU A 77 -35.22 0.35 7.18
N ARG A 78 -35.78 1.40 6.57
CA ARG A 78 -35.67 1.63 5.12
C ARG A 78 -34.26 1.83 4.61
N LYS A 79 -33.35 2.33 5.45
CA LYS A 79 -31.92 2.54 5.09
C LYS A 79 -31.07 1.31 5.35
N ARG A 80 -31.57 0.36 6.13
CA ARG A 80 -30.89 -0.92 6.39
C ARG A 80 -31.07 -1.93 5.25
N ILE A 81 -32.11 -1.72 4.40
CA ILE A 81 -32.35 -2.58 3.25
C ILE A 81 -31.44 -2.13 2.12
N ASP A 82 -30.60 -3.01 1.66
CA ASP A 82 -29.79 -2.78 0.46
C ASP A 82 -30.72 -2.81 -0.76
N PRO A 83 -30.91 -1.67 -1.48
CA PRO A 83 -31.75 -1.64 -2.65
C PRO A 83 -31.06 -2.19 -3.90
N THR A 84 -29.78 -2.51 -3.81
CA THR A 84 -29.03 -3.07 -4.94
C THR A 84 -29.22 -4.58 -4.99
N PRO A 85 -29.50 -5.16 -6.18
CA PRO A 85 -29.57 -6.61 -6.30
C PRO A 85 -28.22 -7.22 -5.96
N ASP A 86 -28.24 -8.36 -5.26
CA ASP A 86 -27.04 -9.13 -4.94
C ASP A 86 -26.24 -9.42 -6.22
N SER A 87 -25.17 -8.69 -6.42
CA SER A 87 -24.22 -8.96 -7.50
C SER A 87 -23.10 -9.87 -6.98
N LYS A 88 -22.75 -10.87 -7.77
CA LYS A 88 -21.59 -11.71 -7.45
C LYS A 88 -20.34 -10.82 -7.38
N ILE A 89 -19.56 -10.98 -6.33
CA ILE A 89 -18.27 -10.29 -6.21
C ILE A 89 -17.42 -10.66 -7.43
N SER A 90 -17.05 -9.67 -8.22
CA SER A 90 -16.20 -9.84 -9.38
C SER A 90 -14.97 -8.93 -9.27
N ILE A 91 -13.83 -9.45 -9.68
CA ILE A 91 -12.59 -8.67 -9.70
C ILE A 91 -12.22 -8.44 -11.16
N SER A 92 -12.20 -7.17 -11.57
CA SER A 92 -11.73 -6.74 -12.87
C SER A 92 -10.22 -6.45 -12.80
N GLY A 93 -9.50 -6.65 -13.91
CA GLY A 93 -8.06 -6.37 -13.95
C GLY A 93 -7.19 -7.41 -13.24
N LYS A 94 -7.58 -8.68 -13.23
CA LYS A 94 -6.84 -9.78 -12.56
C LYS A 94 -5.36 -9.84 -12.92
N LEU A 95 -4.96 -9.41 -14.11
CA LEU A 95 -3.56 -9.38 -14.55
C LEU A 95 -2.70 -8.44 -13.67
N ASN A 96 -3.31 -7.41 -13.06
CA ASN A 96 -2.58 -6.52 -12.16
C ASN A 96 -2.08 -7.23 -10.88
N PHE A 97 -2.70 -8.32 -10.47
CA PHE A 97 -2.16 -9.15 -9.38
C PHE A 97 -0.83 -9.81 -9.76
N VAL A 98 -0.67 -10.20 -11.04
CA VAL A 98 0.60 -10.76 -11.53
C VAL A 98 1.67 -9.67 -11.50
N TRP A 99 1.36 -8.46 -11.94
CA TRP A 99 2.29 -7.32 -11.88
C TRP A 99 2.64 -6.95 -10.45
N LEU A 100 1.67 -6.96 -9.54
CA LEU A 100 1.91 -6.72 -8.11
C LEU A 100 2.85 -7.78 -7.52
N LEU A 101 2.61 -9.05 -7.80
CA LEU A 101 3.52 -10.14 -7.38
C LEU A 101 4.91 -9.97 -7.97
N GLY A 102 5.01 -9.49 -9.22
CA GLY A 102 6.28 -9.15 -9.86
C GLY A 102 7.06 -8.06 -9.12
N ILE A 103 6.36 -7.02 -8.64
CA ILE A 103 6.98 -5.95 -7.82
C ILE A 103 7.49 -6.53 -6.50
N ILE A 104 6.67 -7.33 -5.81
CA ILE A 104 7.06 -7.97 -4.54
C ILE A 104 8.28 -8.87 -4.76
N ALA A 105 8.28 -9.68 -5.82
CA ALA A 105 9.41 -10.55 -6.16
C ALA A 105 10.69 -9.74 -6.46
N ALA A 106 10.59 -8.61 -7.17
CA ALA A 106 11.73 -7.74 -7.46
C ALA A 106 12.32 -7.12 -6.18
N VAL A 107 11.46 -6.73 -5.22
CA VAL A 107 11.92 -6.22 -3.90
C VAL A 107 12.64 -7.32 -3.13
N LEU A 108 12.03 -8.49 -2.99
CA LEU A 108 12.63 -9.62 -2.27
C LEU A 108 13.96 -10.05 -2.92
N MET A 109 13.99 -10.10 -4.26
CA MET A 109 15.21 -10.38 -5.02
C MET A 109 16.33 -9.40 -4.63
N SER A 110 16.05 -8.11 -4.60
CA SER A 110 17.07 -7.09 -4.29
C SER A 110 17.57 -7.16 -2.85
N GLY A 111 16.78 -7.71 -1.92
CA GLY A 111 17.20 -7.93 -0.54
C GLY A 111 18.05 -9.19 -0.34
N ILE A 112 17.73 -10.27 -1.07
CA ILE A 112 18.37 -11.58 -0.94
C ILE A 112 19.61 -11.69 -1.82
N TRP A 113 19.53 -11.22 -3.06
CA TRP A 113 20.63 -11.31 -4.01
C TRP A 113 21.68 -10.23 -3.73
N LYS A 114 22.89 -10.65 -3.42
CA LYS A 114 24.05 -9.78 -3.23
C LYS A 114 25.02 -10.02 -4.39
N SER A 115 25.03 -9.13 -5.38
CA SER A 115 25.87 -9.27 -6.58
C SER A 115 27.34 -9.01 -6.32
N GLY A 116 27.68 -8.26 -5.26
CA GLY A 116 29.05 -7.76 -5.01
C GLY A 116 29.51 -6.69 -6.00
N VAL A 117 28.66 -6.28 -6.96
CA VAL A 117 28.97 -5.24 -7.95
C VAL A 117 28.31 -3.93 -7.53
N GLU A 118 29.10 -2.88 -7.44
CA GLU A 118 28.66 -1.53 -7.11
C GLU A 118 29.06 -0.56 -8.22
N PHE A 119 28.17 0.36 -8.52
CA PHE A 119 28.40 1.47 -9.46
C PHE A 119 28.39 2.78 -8.69
N ASP A 120 29.37 3.62 -8.94
CA ASP A 120 29.34 4.98 -8.42
C ASP A 120 28.46 5.85 -9.34
N ILE A 121 27.30 6.28 -8.82
CA ILE A 121 26.40 7.18 -9.52
C ILE A 121 26.38 8.52 -8.77
N LEU A 122 27.04 9.51 -9.33
CA LEU A 122 27.13 10.88 -8.74
C LEU A 122 27.68 10.87 -7.31
N GLY A 123 28.70 10.08 -7.02
CA GLY A 123 29.30 9.95 -5.69
C GLY A 123 28.54 9.07 -4.70
N THR A 124 27.50 8.38 -5.17
CA THR A 124 26.71 7.44 -4.35
C THR A 124 26.92 6.01 -4.86
N PRO A 125 27.39 5.07 -4.03
CA PRO A 125 27.51 3.67 -4.43
C PRO A 125 26.13 3.03 -4.54
N VAL A 126 25.79 2.56 -5.74
CA VAL A 126 24.55 1.86 -6.04
C VAL A 126 24.86 0.43 -6.47
N THR A 127 24.29 -0.54 -5.77
CA THR A 127 24.51 -1.96 -6.06
C THR A 127 23.73 -2.40 -7.30
N LEU A 128 24.27 -3.36 -8.06
CA LEU A 128 23.63 -3.88 -9.27
C LEU A 128 22.21 -4.41 -9.01
N GLN A 129 21.96 -5.09 -7.89
CA GLN A 129 20.65 -5.61 -7.55
C GLN A 129 19.59 -4.50 -7.40
N ASN A 130 19.97 -3.33 -6.89
CA ASN A 130 19.08 -2.19 -6.79
C ASN A 130 18.73 -1.61 -8.17
N ILE A 131 19.72 -1.51 -9.05
CA ILE A 131 19.51 -1.06 -10.43
C ILE A 131 18.56 -2.02 -11.16
N VAL A 132 18.78 -3.32 -11.04
CA VAL A 132 17.92 -4.34 -11.66
C VAL A 132 16.49 -4.25 -11.12
N ARG A 133 16.31 -4.10 -9.81
CA ARG A 133 14.98 -3.88 -9.20
C ARG A 133 14.29 -2.65 -9.77
N ASP A 134 14.98 -1.52 -9.84
CA ASP A 134 14.39 -0.26 -10.29
C ASP A 134 14.02 -0.32 -11.77
N VAL A 135 14.84 -0.95 -12.60
CA VAL A 135 14.51 -1.24 -14.01
C VAL A 135 13.28 -2.15 -14.11
N LEU A 136 13.18 -3.20 -13.30
CA LEU A 136 12.01 -4.08 -13.26
C LEU A 136 10.76 -3.31 -12.85
N PHE A 137 10.82 -2.39 -11.90
CA PHE A 137 9.69 -1.55 -11.51
C PHE A 137 9.17 -0.70 -12.68
N ILE A 138 10.08 -0.09 -13.44
CA ILE A 138 9.70 0.70 -14.62
C ILE A 138 9.04 -0.19 -15.67
N ILE A 139 9.63 -1.36 -15.97
CA ILE A 139 9.08 -2.30 -16.95
C ILE A 139 7.69 -2.78 -16.51
N ILE A 140 7.54 -3.23 -15.26
CA ILE A 140 6.27 -3.71 -14.73
C ILE A 140 5.22 -2.57 -14.73
N GLY A 141 5.60 -1.35 -14.37
CA GLY A 141 4.72 -0.19 -14.42
C GLY A 141 4.21 0.08 -15.84
N ILE A 142 5.09 0.06 -16.83
CA ILE A 142 4.72 0.23 -18.25
C ILE A 142 3.81 -0.90 -18.71
N LEU A 143 4.11 -2.15 -18.36
CA LEU A 143 3.29 -3.30 -18.71
C LEU A 143 1.91 -3.22 -18.07
N SER A 144 1.82 -2.86 -16.79
CA SER A 144 0.54 -2.65 -16.10
C SER A 144 -0.29 -1.57 -16.78
N LEU A 145 0.32 -0.43 -17.15
CA LEU A 145 -0.37 0.65 -17.87
C LEU A 145 -0.87 0.22 -19.25
N LYS A 146 -0.10 -0.59 -19.96
CA LYS A 146 -0.48 -1.06 -21.33
C LYS A 146 -1.52 -2.17 -21.30
N THR A 147 -1.47 -3.05 -20.29
CA THR A 147 -2.34 -4.24 -20.24
C THR A 147 -3.64 -3.99 -19.48
N THR A 148 -3.72 -2.94 -18.65
CA THR A 148 -4.96 -2.58 -17.95
C THR A 148 -5.87 -1.77 -18.85
N ALA A 149 -7.07 -2.30 -19.11
CA ALA A 149 -8.06 -1.62 -19.94
C ALA A 149 -8.40 -0.23 -19.38
N GLN A 150 -8.60 0.74 -20.28
CA GLN A 150 -8.89 2.12 -19.91
C GLN A 150 -10.20 2.25 -19.11
N GLU A 151 -11.16 1.37 -19.36
CA GLU A 151 -12.43 1.31 -18.64
C GLU A 151 -12.23 1.00 -17.15
N ILE A 152 -11.32 0.05 -16.84
CA ILE A 152 -10.98 -0.30 -15.45
C ILE A 152 -10.32 0.89 -14.75
N ARG A 153 -9.41 1.59 -15.43
CA ARG A 153 -8.75 2.78 -14.87
C ARG A 153 -9.75 3.92 -14.60
N LYS A 154 -10.67 4.15 -15.53
CA LYS A 154 -11.72 5.16 -15.36
C LYS A 154 -12.69 4.79 -14.25
N ALA A 155 -13.08 3.52 -14.13
CA ALA A 155 -13.96 3.05 -13.07
C ALA A 155 -13.33 3.13 -11.67
N ASN A 156 -12.00 3.15 -11.59
CA ASN A 156 -11.24 3.32 -10.35
C ASN A 156 -10.73 4.76 -10.15
N ASP A 157 -11.20 5.72 -10.94
CA ASP A 157 -10.77 7.14 -10.90
C ASP A 157 -9.24 7.29 -10.87
N PHE A 158 -8.54 6.44 -11.66
CA PHE A 158 -7.07 6.43 -11.69
C PHE A 158 -6.54 7.75 -12.25
N ASP A 159 -5.73 8.44 -11.45
CA ASP A 159 -4.97 9.61 -11.84
C ASP A 159 -3.52 9.56 -11.30
N TRP A 160 -2.69 10.49 -11.70
CA TRP A 160 -1.29 10.60 -11.28
C TRP A 160 -1.09 11.42 -10.01
N GLY A 161 -2.17 12.02 -9.46
CA GLY A 161 -2.13 12.85 -8.26
C GLY A 161 -1.41 12.20 -7.08
N PRO A 162 -1.81 10.98 -6.64
CA PRO A 162 -1.19 10.30 -5.50
C PRO A 162 0.32 10.07 -5.69
N ILE A 163 0.77 9.73 -6.90
CA ILE A 163 2.19 9.51 -7.19
C ILE A 163 2.97 10.81 -7.10
N LEU A 164 2.39 11.91 -7.61
CA LEU A 164 3.00 13.25 -7.51
C LEU A 164 3.06 13.74 -6.06
N GLU A 165 2.05 13.46 -5.26
CA GLU A 165 2.04 13.79 -3.82
C GLU A 165 3.13 13.05 -3.07
N VAL A 166 3.27 11.74 -3.29
CA VAL A 166 4.35 10.93 -2.71
C VAL A 166 5.71 11.44 -3.18
N GLY A 167 5.88 11.77 -4.46
CA GLY A 167 7.11 12.35 -4.98
C GLY A 167 7.48 13.67 -4.30
N LYS A 168 6.52 14.56 -4.09
CA LYS A 168 6.73 15.82 -3.35
C LYS A 168 7.09 15.58 -1.88
N LEU A 169 6.42 14.60 -1.24
CA LEU A 169 6.70 14.21 0.13
C LEU A 169 8.16 13.74 0.28
N PHE A 170 8.61 12.82 -0.58
CA PHE A 170 9.98 12.34 -0.56
C PHE A 170 10.98 13.46 -0.82
N LEU A 171 10.72 14.34 -1.78
CA LEU A 171 11.56 15.50 -2.04
C LEU A 171 11.69 16.38 -0.80
N GLY A 172 10.58 16.65 -0.10
CA GLY A 172 10.58 17.40 1.16
C GLY A 172 11.39 16.70 2.25
N ILE A 173 11.22 15.40 2.43
CA ILE A 173 11.96 14.59 3.40
C ILE A 173 13.47 14.66 3.11
N PHE A 174 13.88 14.44 1.87
CA PHE A 174 15.30 14.46 1.51
C PHE A 174 15.94 15.84 1.69
N ILE A 175 15.22 16.92 1.37
CA ILE A 175 15.72 18.30 1.59
C ILE A 175 15.87 18.61 3.08
N THR A 176 14.96 18.13 3.91
CA THR A 176 14.96 18.44 5.36
C THR A 176 15.87 17.54 6.18
N ILE A 177 16.18 16.33 5.71
CA ILE A 177 17.07 15.37 6.39
C ILE A 177 18.55 15.60 5.97
N ALA A 178 18.79 16.19 4.80
CA ALA A 178 20.17 16.50 4.39
C ALA A 178 20.77 17.53 5.36
N PRO A 179 21.95 17.23 6.00
CA PRO A 179 22.62 18.14 6.91
C PRO A 179 23.16 19.38 6.21
#